data_e39ec9ddd2f32ccb873b703a452de284
#
_entry.id   e39ec9ddd2f32ccb873b703a452de284
#
_cell.length_a   1.000
_cell.length_b   1.000
_cell.length_c   1.000
_cell.angle_alpha   90.00
_cell.angle_beta   90.00
_cell.angle_gamma   90.00
#
_symmetry.space_group_name_H-M   'P 1'
#
loop_
_entity.id
_entity.type
_entity.pdbx_description
1 polymer ?
#
loop_
_entity_poly.entity_id
_entity_poly.type
_entity_poly.pdbx_seq_one_letter_code
_entity_poly.pdbx_strand_id
1 'polypeptide(L)'
;MKKFIATFALMATVMGMQAQNETKDFVNYERGYRADIALSTSISEQYSITTSHGYSFGNGLYVGGGVGFTAETFLNFEDEPHYLVPLFADVKYSFLNKRVSPFVSARVGGIFNTEYQMNRMLINPMVGIDVRHFSIGLGYELQHNFKGLIENKASMHNVRLSVGYIF
;
A
#
# COMPACT_ATOMS: atom_id res chain seq x y z
N MET A 1 17.05 14.84 9.29
CA MET A 1 17.41 14.33 7.95
C MET A 1 18.42 13.17 8.00
N LYS A 2 19.60 13.26 8.68
CA LYS A 2 20.61 12.17 8.70
C LYS A 2 20.10 10.82 9.25
N LYS A 3 19.20 10.83 10.23
CA LYS A 3 18.64 9.59 10.82
C LYS A 3 17.67 8.86 9.86
N PHE A 4 16.94 9.59 9.02
CA PHE A 4 16.06 9.01 7.99
C PHE A 4 16.84 8.30 6.87
N ILE A 5 17.97 8.88 6.46
CA ILE A 5 18.83 8.29 5.43
C ILE A 5 19.47 6.98 5.92
N ALA A 6 19.86 6.92 7.20
CA ALA A 6 20.41 5.69 7.80
C ALA A 6 19.39 4.56 7.89
N THR A 7 18.12 4.87 8.23
CA THR A 7 17.04 3.89 8.29
C THR A 7 16.69 3.36 6.89
N PHE A 8 16.68 4.24 5.89
CA PHE A 8 16.44 3.86 4.49
C PHE A 8 17.58 3.00 3.93
N ALA A 9 18.84 3.32 4.26
CA ALA A 9 19.99 2.52 3.86
C ALA A 9 20.00 1.14 4.53
N LEU A 10 19.57 1.04 5.81
CA LEU A 10 19.45 -0.24 6.51
C LEU A 10 18.35 -1.13 5.91
N MET A 11 17.19 -0.54 5.52
CA MET A 11 16.15 -1.28 4.79
C MET A 11 16.63 -1.76 3.41
N ALA A 12 17.38 -0.95 2.67
CA ALA A 12 17.93 -1.32 1.37
C ALA A 12 18.94 -2.47 1.46
N THR A 13 19.74 -2.54 2.55
CA THR A 13 20.69 -3.64 2.78
C THR A 13 19.99 -4.95 3.13
N VAL A 14 18.93 -4.91 3.93
CA VAL A 14 18.12 -6.12 4.24
C VAL A 14 17.43 -6.65 2.99
N MET A 15 16.97 -5.76 2.10
CA MET A 15 16.39 -6.13 0.79
C MET A 15 17.40 -6.81 -0.15
N GLY A 16 18.67 -6.40 -0.11
CA GLY A 16 19.72 -6.99 -0.97
C GLY A 16 20.12 -8.40 -0.59
N MET A 17 19.94 -8.81 0.68
CA MET A 17 20.37 -10.12 1.15
C MET A 17 19.42 -11.27 0.79
N GLN A 18 18.17 -10.99 0.44
CA GLN A 18 17.18 -12.01 0.03
C GLN A 18 17.16 -12.30 -1.47
N ALA A 19 17.85 -11.50 -2.29
CA ALA A 19 17.85 -11.64 -3.74
C ALA A 19 18.67 -12.82 -4.29
N GLN A 20 19.23 -13.69 -3.44
CA GLN A 20 20.19 -14.73 -3.87
C GLN A 20 19.62 -16.14 -4.09
N ASN A 21 18.31 -16.36 -3.89
CA ASN A 21 17.69 -17.64 -4.22
C ASN A 21 16.95 -17.52 -5.57
N GLU A 22 17.61 -17.99 -6.64
CA GLU A 22 16.96 -18.22 -7.94
C GLU A 22 16.05 -19.45 -7.84
N THR A 23 14.86 -19.29 -7.32
CA THR A 23 13.78 -20.27 -7.50
C THR A 23 13.15 -20.07 -8.89
N LYS A 24 12.77 -21.16 -9.55
CA LYS A 24 12.17 -21.16 -10.90
C LYS A 24 10.83 -20.43 -10.95
N ASP A 25 10.20 -20.19 -9.83
CA ASP A 25 8.92 -19.50 -9.72
C ASP A 25 9.11 -18.03 -9.34
N PHE A 26 8.30 -17.16 -9.96
CA PHE A 26 8.29 -15.76 -9.60
C PHE A 26 7.53 -15.56 -8.29
N VAL A 27 7.95 -14.61 -7.47
CA VAL A 27 7.45 -14.34 -6.12
C VAL A 27 5.90 -14.30 -6.01
N ASN A 28 5.21 -13.93 -7.08
CA ASN A 28 3.75 -13.90 -7.11
C ASN A 28 3.10 -15.29 -7.22
N TYR A 29 3.89 -16.33 -7.56
CA TYR A 29 3.45 -17.72 -7.69
C TYR A 29 4.16 -18.66 -6.71
N GLU A 30 5.00 -18.14 -5.84
CA GLU A 30 5.49 -18.89 -4.69
C GLU A 30 4.38 -19.03 -3.65
N ARG A 31 4.21 -20.26 -3.15
CA ARG A 31 3.23 -20.55 -2.13
C ARG A 31 3.85 -20.35 -0.75
N GLY A 32 3.18 -19.57 0.09
CA GLY A 32 3.64 -19.35 1.45
C GLY A 32 3.36 -17.96 1.98
N TYR A 33 4.05 -17.64 3.06
CA TYR A 33 4.03 -16.30 3.61
C TYR A 33 4.63 -15.30 2.62
N ARG A 34 3.98 -14.17 2.48
CA ARG A 34 4.43 -13.06 1.65
C ARG A 34 4.20 -11.75 2.38
N ALA A 35 5.14 -10.85 2.24
CA ALA A 35 5.01 -9.49 2.70
C ALA A 35 5.33 -8.51 1.57
N ASP A 36 4.76 -7.32 1.63
CA ASP A 36 5.17 -6.21 0.78
C ASP A 36 5.30 -4.91 1.58
N ILE A 37 6.10 -4.01 1.04
CA ILE A 37 6.20 -2.63 1.49
C ILE A 37 5.96 -1.73 0.28
N ALA A 38 5.12 -0.71 0.43
CA ALA A 38 4.79 0.18 -0.67
C ALA A 38 4.85 1.65 -0.25
N LEU A 39 5.36 2.47 -1.15
CA LEU A 39 5.28 3.92 -1.11
C LEU A 39 4.19 4.34 -2.09
N SER A 40 3.31 5.23 -1.68
CA SER A 40 2.22 5.70 -2.53
C SER A 40 2.08 7.21 -2.41
N THR A 41 1.65 7.83 -3.50
CA THR A 41 1.25 9.23 -3.54
C THR A 41 -0.11 9.36 -4.20
N SER A 42 -0.89 10.36 -3.83
CA SER A 42 -2.16 10.69 -4.47
C SER A 42 -2.15 12.09 -5.06
N ILE A 43 -3.10 12.34 -5.97
CA ILE A 43 -3.28 13.67 -6.58
C ILE A 43 -3.65 14.72 -5.52
N SER A 44 -4.26 14.30 -4.41
CA SER A 44 -4.61 15.19 -3.28
C SER A 44 -3.46 15.34 -2.27
N GLU A 45 -2.20 15.25 -2.72
CA GLU A 45 -1.00 15.47 -1.89
C GLU A 45 -0.91 14.61 -0.61
N GLN A 46 -1.39 13.37 -0.71
CA GLN A 46 -1.19 12.37 0.34
C GLN A 46 0.01 11.50 0.00
N TYR A 47 0.92 11.36 0.94
CA TYR A 47 2.07 10.47 0.85
C TYR A 47 1.93 9.37 1.90
N SER A 48 2.06 8.13 1.48
CA SER A 48 1.94 7.01 2.42
C SER A 48 3.01 5.96 2.23
N ILE A 49 3.40 5.38 3.35
CA ILE A 49 4.17 4.14 3.42
C ILE A 49 3.28 3.08 4.06
N THR A 50 3.15 1.94 3.41
CA THR A 50 2.31 0.83 3.87
C THR A 50 3.10 -0.46 3.85
N THR A 51 2.79 -1.39 4.75
CA THR A 51 3.24 -2.78 4.68
C THR A 51 2.02 -3.69 4.72
N SER A 52 2.06 -4.78 3.96
CA SER A 52 1.03 -5.81 3.93
C SER A 52 1.68 -7.17 4.18
N HIS A 53 1.05 -7.99 4.99
CA HIS A 53 1.51 -9.31 5.39
C HIS A 53 0.39 -10.32 5.19
N GLY A 54 0.68 -11.46 4.58
CA GLY A 54 -0.36 -12.43 4.28
C GLY A 54 0.18 -13.73 3.69
N TYR A 55 -0.67 -14.38 2.93
CA TYR A 55 -0.39 -15.67 2.34
C TYR A 55 -0.61 -15.66 0.82
N SER A 56 0.38 -16.14 0.08
CA SER A 56 0.31 -16.42 -1.34
C SER A 56 -0.06 -17.87 -1.57
N PHE A 57 -1.07 -18.12 -2.42
CA PHE A 57 -1.60 -19.46 -2.69
C PHE A 57 -0.85 -20.22 -3.79
N GLY A 58 0.16 -19.60 -4.41
CA GLY A 58 0.96 -20.22 -5.47
C GLY A 58 0.30 -20.22 -6.85
N ASN A 59 -0.85 -19.56 -6.99
CA ASN A 59 -1.63 -19.43 -8.22
C ASN A 59 -1.84 -17.97 -8.64
N GLY A 60 -1.01 -17.07 -8.14
CA GLY A 60 -1.12 -15.63 -8.34
C GLY A 60 -2.05 -14.91 -7.35
N LEU A 61 -2.81 -15.65 -6.52
CA LEU A 61 -3.66 -15.07 -5.49
C LEU A 61 -2.86 -14.84 -4.21
N TYR A 62 -2.98 -13.64 -3.68
CA TYR A 62 -2.50 -13.22 -2.36
C TYR A 62 -3.64 -12.64 -1.55
N VAL A 63 -3.69 -13.00 -0.26
CA VAL A 63 -4.63 -12.44 0.72
C VAL A 63 -3.85 -12.10 1.99
N GLY A 64 -4.02 -10.88 2.46
CA GLY A 64 -3.29 -10.38 3.62
C GLY A 64 -4.00 -9.25 4.34
N GLY A 65 -3.30 -8.68 5.28
CA GLY A 65 -3.67 -7.48 5.98
C GLY A 65 -2.47 -6.55 6.10
N GLY A 66 -2.73 -5.26 6.17
CA GLY A 66 -1.67 -4.28 6.21
C GLY A 66 -1.98 -3.09 7.09
N VAL A 67 -0.91 -2.39 7.41
CA VAL A 67 -0.92 -1.16 8.16
C VAL A 67 0.03 -0.17 7.49
N GLY A 68 -0.19 1.11 7.72
CA GLY A 68 0.68 2.12 7.16
C GLY A 68 0.67 3.43 7.92
N PHE A 69 1.35 4.37 7.32
CA PHE A 69 1.42 5.74 7.78
C PHE A 69 1.21 6.66 6.58
N THR A 70 0.28 7.60 6.69
CA THR A 70 -0.04 8.57 5.64
C THR A 70 0.12 9.97 6.19
N ALA A 71 0.85 10.80 5.48
CA ALA A 71 0.91 12.24 5.69
C ALA A 71 -0.01 12.90 4.66
N GLU A 72 -0.97 13.68 5.11
CA GLU A 72 -1.88 14.48 4.31
C GLU A 72 -1.48 15.95 4.42
N THR A 73 -1.07 16.55 3.30
CA THR A 73 -0.67 17.96 3.23
C THR A 73 -1.78 18.71 2.50
N PHE A 74 -2.43 19.65 3.17
CA PHE A 74 -3.40 20.53 2.48
C PHE A 74 -2.65 21.63 1.73
N LEU A 75 -3.18 22.03 0.57
CA LEU A 75 -2.60 23.06 -0.32
C LEU A 75 -2.44 24.45 0.33
N ASN A 76 -2.96 24.66 1.51
CA ASN A 76 -2.76 25.87 2.28
C ASN A 76 -1.52 25.73 3.16
N PHE A 77 -0.45 26.42 2.78
CA PHE A 77 0.89 26.39 3.40
C PHE A 77 0.93 26.77 4.90
N GLU A 78 -0.21 27.05 5.52
CA GLU A 78 -0.32 27.42 6.94
C GLU A 78 -0.82 26.27 7.84
N ASP A 79 -1.30 25.16 7.27
CA ASP A 79 -1.82 24.03 8.04
C ASP A 79 -0.72 22.98 8.29
N GLU A 80 -0.62 22.51 9.53
CA GLU A 80 0.30 21.42 9.88
C GLU A 80 -0.12 20.10 9.19
N PRO A 81 0.84 19.26 8.76
CA PRO A 81 0.50 17.99 8.11
C PRO A 81 -0.24 17.06 9.07
N HIS A 82 -1.39 16.52 8.64
CA HIS A 82 -2.14 15.54 9.41
C HIS A 82 -1.61 14.13 9.18
N TYR A 83 -1.47 13.38 10.27
CA TYR A 83 -0.96 12.02 10.25
C TYR A 83 -2.10 11.02 10.42
N LEU A 84 -2.15 10.05 9.51
CA LEU A 84 -3.20 9.05 9.42
C LEU A 84 -2.59 7.65 9.44
N VAL A 85 -3.25 6.73 10.11
CA VAL A 85 -2.85 5.32 10.19
C VAL A 85 -3.90 4.46 9.47
N PRO A 86 -3.65 4.04 8.22
CA PRO A 86 -4.50 3.06 7.54
C PRO A 86 -4.26 1.64 8.09
N LEU A 87 -5.36 0.91 8.33
CA LEU A 87 -5.40 -0.52 8.61
C LEU A 87 -6.35 -1.17 7.62
N PHE A 88 -5.90 -2.19 6.88
CA PHE A 88 -6.66 -2.74 5.76
C PHE A 88 -6.44 -4.23 5.57
N ALA A 89 -7.45 -4.89 5.00
CA ALA A 89 -7.31 -6.18 4.33
C ALA A 89 -6.86 -5.92 2.87
N ASP A 90 -6.01 -6.79 2.35
CA ASP A 90 -5.42 -6.69 1.01
C ASP A 90 -5.64 -8.00 0.26
N VAL A 91 -6.23 -7.91 -0.92
CA VAL A 91 -6.40 -9.04 -1.85
C VAL A 91 -5.76 -8.63 -3.18
N LYS A 92 -4.84 -9.46 -3.69
CA LYS A 92 -4.15 -9.21 -4.95
C LYS A 92 -4.16 -10.47 -5.81
N TYR A 93 -4.40 -10.32 -7.10
CA TYR A 93 -4.29 -11.38 -8.08
C TYR A 93 -3.35 -10.98 -9.22
N SER A 94 -2.25 -11.71 -9.36
CA SER A 94 -1.26 -11.58 -10.44
C SER A 94 -1.57 -12.61 -11.53
N PHE A 95 -1.71 -12.17 -12.77
CA PHE A 95 -2.26 -13.01 -13.85
C PHE A 95 -1.24 -13.98 -14.44
N LEU A 96 0.07 -13.70 -14.34
CA LEU A 96 1.10 -14.46 -15.06
C LEU A 96 2.22 -14.91 -14.12
N ASN A 97 2.63 -16.19 -14.23
CA ASN A 97 3.88 -16.67 -13.64
C ASN A 97 5.05 -16.32 -14.58
N LYS A 98 5.36 -15.03 -14.66
CA LYS A 98 6.43 -14.48 -15.51
C LYS A 98 7.13 -13.33 -14.80
N ARG A 99 8.32 -12.96 -15.33
CA ARG A 99 9.10 -11.82 -14.83
C ARG A 99 8.28 -10.52 -14.76
N VAL A 100 7.35 -10.34 -15.69
CA VAL A 100 6.40 -9.22 -15.72
C VAL A 100 5.01 -9.81 -15.67
N SER A 101 4.24 -9.46 -14.64
CA SER A 101 2.88 -9.92 -14.43
C SER A 101 1.94 -8.76 -14.18
N PRO A 102 0.94 -8.55 -15.02
CA PRO A 102 -0.16 -7.64 -14.64
C PRO A 102 -0.86 -8.15 -13.38
N PHE A 103 -1.39 -7.23 -12.58
CA PHE A 103 -2.19 -7.59 -11.42
C PHE A 103 -3.42 -6.68 -11.25
N VAL A 104 -4.39 -7.20 -10.51
CA VAL A 104 -5.46 -6.43 -9.90
C VAL A 104 -5.39 -6.63 -8.39
N SER A 105 -5.72 -5.60 -7.62
CA SER A 105 -5.82 -5.71 -6.17
C SER A 105 -6.94 -4.83 -5.62
N ALA A 106 -7.36 -5.15 -4.40
CA ALA A 106 -8.31 -4.33 -3.66
C ALA A 106 -7.90 -4.31 -2.19
N ARG A 107 -7.84 -3.10 -1.62
CA ARG A 107 -7.65 -2.87 -0.19
C ARG A 107 -8.93 -2.32 0.40
N VAL A 108 -9.37 -2.90 1.51
CA VAL A 108 -10.57 -2.45 2.24
C VAL A 108 -10.23 -2.36 3.72
N GLY A 109 -10.57 -1.25 4.36
CA GLY A 109 -10.21 -1.05 5.75
C GLY A 109 -10.69 0.26 6.35
N GLY A 110 -9.92 0.74 7.32
CA GLY A 110 -10.15 2.02 7.99
C GLY A 110 -8.90 2.87 8.03
N ILE A 111 -9.09 4.16 8.07
CA ILE A 111 -8.04 5.15 8.30
C ILE A 111 -8.35 5.83 9.63
N PHE A 112 -7.41 5.77 10.54
CA PHE A 112 -7.50 6.33 11.88
C PHE A 112 -6.67 7.60 11.95
N ASN A 113 -7.29 8.70 12.39
CA ASN A 113 -6.58 9.94 12.66
C ASN A 113 -6.08 9.92 14.10
N THR A 114 -4.80 10.24 14.30
CA THR A 114 -4.16 10.25 15.63
C THR A 114 -4.52 11.50 16.46
N GLU A 115 -4.94 12.58 15.80
CA GLU A 115 -5.19 13.87 16.44
C GLU A 115 -6.69 14.19 16.57
N TYR A 116 -7.45 13.88 15.53
CA TYR A 116 -8.89 14.13 15.49
C TYR A 116 -9.60 12.78 15.37
N GLN A 117 -10.56 12.48 16.22
CA GLN A 117 -11.36 11.23 16.22
C GLN A 117 -12.20 11.00 14.93
N MET A 118 -11.68 11.38 13.78
CA MET A 118 -12.31 11.21 12.47
C MET A 118 -11.78 9.93 11.81
N ASN A 119 -12.48 8.84 12.02
CA ASN A 119 -12.20 7.58 11.34
C ASN A 119 -12.87 7.57 9.98
N ARG A 120 -12.14 7.11 8.95
CA ARG A 120 -12.64 6.99 7.57
C ARG A 120 -12.61 5.52 7.16
N MET A 121 -13.60 5.09 6.39
CA MET A 121 -13.55 3.83 5.67
C MET A 121 -12.69 4.01 4.42
N LEU A 122 -11.86 3.02 4.13
CA LEU A 122 -10.97 2.98 2.98
C LEU A 122 -11.40 1.85 2.04
N ILE A 123 -11.58 2.17 0.75
CA ILE A 123 -11.70 1.21 -0.34
C ILE A 123 -10.75 1.67 -1.45
N ASN A 124 -9.80 0.81 -1.83
CA ASN A 124 -8.80 1.15 -2.83
C ASN A 124 -8.60 -0.01 -3.82
N PRO A 125 -9.42 -0.09 -4.90
CA PRO A 125 -9.11 -0.93 -6.05
C PRO A 125 -7.89 -0.40 -6.80
N MET A 126 -7.04 -1.31 -7.28
CA MET A 126 -5.78 -0.97 -7.94
C MET A 126 -5.51 -1.96 -9.08
N VAL A 127 -4.90 -1.46 -10.15
CA VAL A 127 -4.35 -2.25 -11.24
C VAL A 127 -2.87 -1.90 -11.41
N GLY A 128 -2.07 -2.84 -11.88
CA GLY A 128 -0.65 -2.55 -12.05
C GLY A 128 0.13 -3.71 -12.66
N ILE A 129 1.44 -3.61 -12.54
CA ILE A 129 2.38 -4.62 -13.01
C ILE A 129 3.38 -4.95 -11.89
N ASP A 130 3.63 -6.23 -11.73
CA ASP A 130 4.73 -6.76 -10.94
C ASP A 130 5.90 -7.08 -11.86
N VAL A 131 7.09 -6.63 -11.49
CA VAL A 131 8.34 -6.92 -12.18
C VAL A 131 9.29 -7.58 -11.18
N ARG A 132 9.32 -8.92 -11.16
CA ARG A 132 10.00 -9.71 -10.12
C ARG A 132 9.45 -9.34 -8.72
N HIS A 133 10.31 -8.71 -7.90
CA HIS A 133 9.95 -8.25 -6.54
C HIS A 133 9.37 -6.84 -6.49
N PHE A 134 9.38 -6.11 -7.61
CA PHE A 134 8.86 -4.75 -7.66
C PHE A 134 7.41 -4.73 -8.16
N SER A 135 6.62 -3.85 -7.59
CA SER A 135 5.21 -3.66 -7.94
C SER A 135 4.98 -2.18 -8.23
N ILE A 136 4.34 -1.88 -9.36
CA ILE A 136 3.92 -0.53 -9.72
C ILE A 136 2.42 -0.58 -9.99
N GLY A 137 1.64 0.23 -9.31
CA GLY A 137 0.18 0.21 -9.42
C GLY A 137 -0.43 1.59 -9.45
N LEU A 138 -1.55 1.68 -10.15
CA LEU A 138 -2.45 2.83 -10.17
C LEU A 138 -3.77 2.40 -9.53
N GLY A 139 -4.20 3.12 -8.51
CA GLY A 139 -5.41 2.84 -7.75
C GLY A 139 -6.37 4.02 -7.72
N TYR A 140 -7.63 3.69 -7.45
CA TYR A 140 -8.66 4.67 -7.13
C TYR A 140 -9.08 4.49 -5.68
N GLU A 141 -8.86 5.51 -4.86
CA GLU A 141 -9.11 5.44 -3.43
C GLU A 141 -10.38 6.20 -3.08
N LEU A 142 -11.28 5.49 -2.42
CA LEU A 142 -12.51 6.00 -1.83
C LEU A 142 -12.32 6.07 -0.32
N GLN A 143 -12.44 7.26 0.24
CA GLN A 143 -12.46 7.46 1.68
C GLN A 143 -13.84 8.01 2.07
N HIS A 144 -14.50 7.37 3.03
CA HIS A 144 -15.80 7.78 3.53
C HIS A 144 -15.77 7.94 5.05
N ASN A 145 -16.18 9.11 5.56
CA ASN A 145 -16.17 9.40 6.99
C ASN A 145 -17.23 8.57 7.72
N PHE A 146 -16.85 7.83 8.78
CA PHE A 146 -17.79 7.06 9.60
C PHE A 146 -18.84 7.95 10.31
N LYS A 147 -18.50 9.18 10.70
CA LYS A 147 -19.46 10.14 11.30
C LYS A 147 -20.40 10.77 10.26
N GLY A 148 -20.08 10.71 8.97
CA GLY A 148 -20.90 11.27 7.90
C GLY A 148 -22.16 10.47 7.57
N LEU A 149 -22.41 9.34 8.22
CA LEU A 149 -23.68 8.64 8.13
C LEU A 149 -24.87 9.44 8.72
N ILE A 150 -24.61 10.50 9.49
CA ILE A 150 -25.66 11.26 10.15
C ILE A 150 -25.75 12.71 9.65
N GLU A 151 -24.68 13.43 9.27
CA GLU A 151 -24.82 14.87 9.00
C GLU A 151 -23.98 15.53 7.89
N ASN A 152 -22.97 14.92 7.27
CA ASN A 152 -22.33 15.49 6.07
C ASN A 152 -21.54 14.41 5.29
N LYS A 153 -22.03 14.06 4.11
CA LYS A 153 -21.44 13.08 3.19
C LYS A 153 -20.19 13.65 2.49
N ALA A 154 -19.09 13.83 3.22
CA ALA A 154 -17.82 14.13 2.59
C ALA A 154 -17.14 12.80 2.22
N SER A 155 -17.35 12.32 1.01
CA SER A 155 -16.54 11.27 0.39
C SER A 155 -15.36 11.92 -0.30
N MET A 156 -14.14 11.46 -0.03
CA MET A 156 -12.95 11.87 -0.75
C MET A 156 -12.61 10.82 -1.81
N HIS A 157 -12.31 11.29 -3.00
CA HIS A 157 -11.99 10.47 -4.17
C HIS A 157 -10.57 10.82 -4.62
N ASN A 158 -9.66 9.86 -4.59
CA ASN A 158 -8.27 10.08 -4.93
C ASN A 158 -7.79 9.07 -5.97
N VAL A 159 -6.97 9.51 -6.89
CA VAL A 159 -6.16 8.63 -7.72
C VAL A 159 -4.81 8.47 -7.04
N ARG A 160 -4.37 7.23 -6.85
CA ARG A 160 -3.16 6.87 -6.10
C ARG A 160 -2.18 6.12 -6.99
N LEU A 161 -0.94 6.58 -7.03
CA LEU A 161 0.19 5.87 -7.61
C LEU A 161 0.94 5.17 -6.49
N SER A 162 1.30 3.91 -6.70
CA SER A 162 2.02 3.09 -5.71
C SER A 162 3.21 2.40 -6.34
N VAL A 163 4.33 2.38 -5.62
CA VAL A 163 5.52 1.58 -5.94
C VAL A 163 5.86 0.75 -4.72
N GLY A 164 6.00 -0.55 -4.89
CA GLY A 164 6.23 -1.49 -3.80
C GLY A 164 7.34 -2.49 -4.07
N TYR A 165 7.75 -3.15 -2.99
CA TYR A 165 8.67 -4.27 -3.01
C TYR A 165 8.03 -5.46 -2.30
N ILE A 166 8.13 -6.65 -2.92
CA ILE A 166 7.55 -7.92 -2.48
C ILE A 166 8.67 -8.81 -1.97
N PHE A 167 8.48 -9.37 -0.77
CA PHE A 167 9.40 -10.30 -0.10
C PHE A 167 8.92 -11.73 -0.19
#